data_a0fb035ce3c16141ff8e54906a559dc4
#
_entry.id   a0fb035ce3c16141ff8e54906a559dc4
#
_cell.length_a   1.000
_cell.length_b   1.000
_cell.length_c   1.000
_cell.angle_alpha   90.00
_cell.angle_beta   90.00
_cell.angle_gamma   90.00
#
_symmetry.space_group_name_H-M   'P 1'
#
loop_
_entity.id
_entity.type
_entity.pdbx_description
1 polymer ?
#
loop_
_entity_poly.entity_id
_entity_poly.type
_entity_poly.pdbx_seq_one_letter_code
_entity_poly.pdbx_strand_id
1 'polypeptide(L)'
;IPKEIGYHYGPKPNPEVAAYLNNGNTLFTWLRARDRSVALLNAYPPRYFHGIDSGRRLYSSIPLALTSAGFPLLTKDDLYAGRALSADFTCEGWHGFLGLADAPILTPEEAGRKIAELAGKYDLSFFEYWVTDYAGHKQDMAAACSLLGTFDRVLGGLLGAWDEGRGLILITSDHGNLEDLSTRRHTDAAVPCLLIGSPGARNEFSKSLFDLTGIAPAIRRLILD
;
A
#
# COMPACT_ATOMS: atom_id res chain seq x y z
N ILE A 1 1.84 -3.63 16.76
CA ILE A 1 0.84 -4.62 17.23
C ILE A 1 1.50 -5.92 17.70
N PRO A 2 2.37 -6.63 16.92
CA PRO A 2 3.03 -7.84 17.44
C PRO A 2 3.80 -7.61 18.73
N LYS A 3 4.41 -6.45 18.92
CA LYS A 3 5.12 -6.08 20.15
C LYS A 3 4.19 -5.97 21.36
N GLU A 4 2.94 -5.56 21.16
CA GLU A 4 1.94 -5.37 22.22
C GLU A 4 1.21 -6.67 22.55
N ILE A 5 0.90 -7.47 21.53
CA ILE A 5 0.17 -8.76 21.70
C ILE A 5 1.09 -9.97 21.85
N GLY A 6 2.41 -9.79 21.64
CA GLY A 6 3.43 -10.81 21.89
C GLY A 6 3.61 -11.88 20.82
N TYR A 7 2.94 -11.76 19.67
CA TYR A 7 3.09 -12.72 18.56
C TYR A 7 2.80 -12.08 17.17
N HIS A 8 3.26 -12.74 16.12
CA HIS A 8 2.96 -12.38 14.74
C HIS A 8 1.65 -13.03 14.28
N TYR A 9 0.74 -12.26 13.72
CA TYR A 9 -0.62 -12.72 13.39
C TYR A 9 -0.83 -13.14 11.93
N GLY A 10 0.19 -13.01 11.07
CA GLY A 10 0.07 -13.36 9.65
C GLY A 10 -0.77 -12.38 8.83
N PRO A 11 -1.13 -12.74 7.58
CA PRO A 11 -1.77 -11.83 6.63
C PRO A 11 -3.23 -11.51 6.95
N LYS A 12 -3.90 -12.35 7.77
CA LYS A 12 -5.29 -12.12 8.19
C LYS A 12 -5.33 -11.71 9.64
N PRO A 13 -5.98 -10.58 9.99
CA PRO A 13 -6.16 -10.20 11.37
C PRO A 13 -6.88 -11.29 12.15
N ASN A 14 -6.33 -11.68 13.27
CA ASN A 14 -7.07 -12.48 14.23
C ASN A 14 -8.03 -11.59 15.04
N PRO A 15 -8.96 -12.13 15.84
CA PRO A 15 -9.93 -11.32 16.57
C PRO A 15 -9.33 -10.25 17.47
N GLU A 16 -8.18 -10.52 18.09
CA GLU A 16 -7.51 -9.56 18.99
C GLU A 16 -6.93 -8.39 18.21
N VAL A 17 -6.26 -8.67 17.06
CA VAL A 17 -5.72 -7.63 16.18
C VAL A 17 -6.85 -6.82 15.56
N ALA A 18 -7.92 -7.46 15.11
CA ALA A 18 -9.09 -6.79 14.57
C ALA A 18 -9.73 -5.87 15.62
N ALA A 19 -9.88 -6.32 16.86
CA ALA A 19 -10.38 -5.50 17.96
C ALA A 19 -9.46 -4.29 18.22
N TYR A 20 -8.14 -4.49 18.24
CA TYR A 20 -7.16 -3.41 18.40
C TYR A 20 -7.28 -2.35 17.31
N LEU A 21 -7.37 -2.76 16.05
CA LEU A 21 -7.50 -1.84 14.91
C LEU A 21 -8.85 -1.08 14.93
N ASN A 22 -9.94 -1.77 15.28
CA ASN A 22 -11.28 -1.17 15.37
C ASN A 22 -11.41 -0.16 16.53
N ASN A 23 -10.57 -0.23 17.55
CA ASN A 23 -10.56 0.70 18.68
C ASN A 23 -9.88 2.06 18.40
N GLY A 24 -9.62 2.38 17.15
CA GLY A 24 -9.10 3.70 16.78
C GLY A 24 -7.59 3.87 16.92
N ASN A 25 -6.84 2.78 17.12
CA ASN A 25 -5.39 2.81 17.37
C ASN A 25 -4.55 2.79 16.08
N THR A 26 -5.00 3.46 15.03
CA THR A 26 -4.30 3.48 13.74
C THR A 26 -3.90 4.89 13.33
N LEU A 27 -2.94 4.98 12.40
CA LEU A 27 -2.61 6.25 11.76
C LEU A 27 -3.83 6.86 11.06
N PHE A 28 -4.67 6.04 10.44
CA PHE A 28 -5.87 6.50 9.72
C PHE A 28 -6.90 7.14 10.67
N THR A 29 -7.16 6.53 11.84
CA THR A 29 -8.06 7.12 12.84
C THR A 29 -7.50 8.42 13.42
N TRP A 30 -6.17 8.51 13.60
CA TRP A 30 -5.50 9.72 14.04
C TRP A 30 -5.64 10.85 13.00
N LEU A 31 -5.51 10.56 11.70
CA LEU A 31 -5.70 11.49 10.60
C LEU A 31 -7.18 11.93 10.49
N ARG A 32 -8.11 10.97 10.59
CA ARG A 32 -9.55 11.26 10.56
C ARG A 32 -9.96 12.23 11.64
N ALA A 33 -9.44 12.06 12.86
CA ALA A 33 -9.72 12.96 13.99
C ALA A 33 -9.17 14.39 13.78
N ARG A 34 -8.40 14.63 12.72
CA ARG A 34 -7.82 15.92 12.33
C ARG A 34 -8.33 16.41 10.97
N ASP A 35 -9.44 15.84 10.51
CA ASP A 35 -10.05 16.15 9.21
C ASP A 35 -9.09 16.05 8.02
N ARG A 36 -8.08 15.16 8.13
CA ARG A 36 -7.12 14.91 7.05
C ARG A 36 -7.69 13.92 6.04
N SER A 37 -7.49 14.23 4.77
CA SER A 37 -7.90 13.39 3.66
C SER A 37 -6.94 12.22 3.45
N VAL A 38 -7.48 11.00 3.34
CA VAL A 38 -6.69 9.78 3.19
C VAL A 38 -7.28 8.87 2.12
N ALA A 39 -6.43 8.25 1.31
CA ALA A 39 -6.85 7.21 0.38
C ALA A 39 -5.89 6.02 0.35
N LEU A 40 -6.44 4.82 0.29
CA LEU A 40 -5.77 3.63 -0.21
C LEU A 40 -6.08 3.57 -1.71
N LEU A 41 -5.07 3.84 -2.54
CA LEU A 41 -5.26 4.03 -3.98
C LEU A 41 -5.58 2.73 -4.75
N ASN A 42 -5.49 1.57 -4.08
CA ASN A 42 -5.85 0.28 -4.65
C ASN A 42 -7.36 0.16 -4.87
N ALA A 43 -7.77 -0.22 -6.07
CA ALA A 43 -9.14 -0.61 -6.36
C ALA A 43 -9.39 -2.06 -5.97
N TYR A 44 -10.57 -2.31 -5.43
CA TYR A 44 -11.03 -3.65 -5.07
C TYR A 44 -12.18 -4.11 -5.99
N PRO A 45 -12.13 -5.33 -6.52
CA PRO A 45 -13.17 -5.84 -7.41
C PRO A 45 -14.44 -6.21 -6.64
N PRO A 46 -15.63 -6.25 -7.30
CA PRO A 46 -16.89 -6.56 -6.64
C PRO A 46 -16.88 -7.86 -5.84
N ARG A 47 -16.17 -8.89 -6.34
CA ARG A 47 -16.02 -10.18 -5.62
C ARG A 47 -15.33 -10.05 -4.26
N TYR A 48 -14.48 -9.02 -4.07
CA TYR A 48 -13.84 -8.76 -2.79
C TYR A 48 -14.89 -8.33 -1.75
N PHE A 49 -15.70 -7.34 -2.09
CA PHE A 49 -16.76 -6.83 -1.21
C PHE A 49 -17.81 -7.91 -0.92
N HIS A 50 -18.24 -8.65 -1.96
CA HIS A 50 -19.15 -9.77 -1.77
C HIS A 50 -18.58 -10.84 -0.81
N GLY A 51 -17.27 -11.10 -0.87
CA GLY A 51 -16.58 -11.99 0.05
C GLY A 51 -16.62 -11.49 1.50
N ILE A 52 -16.43 -10.18 1.72
CA ILE A 52 -16.53 -9.53 3.03
C ILE A 52 -17.97 -9.59 3.56
N ASP A 53 -18.93 -9.14 2.76
CA ASP A 53 -20.36 -9.05 3.15
C ASP A 53 -20.95 -10.41 3.49
N SER A 54 -20.52 -11.46 2.77
CA SER A 54 -20.95 -12.84 3.04
C SER A 54 -20.18 -13.54 4.18
N GLY A 55 -19.22 -12.86 4.81
CA GLY A 55 -18.38 -13.43 5.86
C GLY A 55 -17.36 -14.49 5.39
N ARG A 56 -17.27 -14.74 4.06
CA ARG A 56 -16.31 -15.71 3.48
C ARG A 56 -14.89 -15.17 3.44
N ARG A 57 -14.72 -13.86 3.60
CA ARG A 57 -13.44 -13.16 3.59
C ARG A 57 -13.40 -12.14 4.71
N LEU A 58 -12.23 -11.98 5.31
CA LEU A 58 -11.94 -10.88 6.23
C LEU A 58 -11.13 -9.81 5.48
N TYR A 59 -11.22 -8.57 5.94
CA TYR A 59 -10.29 -7.53 5.50
C TYR A 59 -8.86 -7.92 5.86
N SER A 60 -7.90 -7.61 4.98
CA SER A 60 -6.49 -7.55 5.35
C SER A 60 -6.23 -6.33 6.25
N SER A 61 -5.03 -6.24 6.82
CA SER A 61 -4.73 -5.26 7.88
C SER A 61 -4.93 -3.81 7.46
N ILE A 62 -4.46 -3.41 6.28
CA ILE A 62 -4.57 -2.02 5.79
C ILE A 62 -6.02 -1.67 5.44
N PRO A 63 -6.76 -2.44 4.63
CA PRO A 63 -8.18 -2.24 4.41
C PRO A 63 -9.01 -2.18 5.70
N LEU A 64 -8.74 -3.06 6.67
CA LEU A 64 -9.43 -3.02 7.96
C LEU A 64 -9.14 -1.73 8.72
N ALA A 65 -7.88 -1.33 8.82
CA ALA A 65 -7.50 -0.11 9.52
C ALA A 65 -8.10 1.15 8.87
N LEU A 66 -8.13 1.20 7.53
CA LEU A 66 -8.71 2.30 6.77
C LEU A 66 -10.22 2.40 6.98
N THR A 67 -10.94 1.28 6.79
CA THR A 67 -12.40 1.23 6.93
C THR A 67 -12.86 1.47 8.37
N SER A 68 -12.11 0.99 9.36
CA SER A 68 -12.35 1.27 10.79
C SER A 68 -12.21 2.76 11.13
N ALA A 69 -11.42 3.50 10.35
CA ALA A 69 -11.31 4.96 10.48
C ALA A 69 -12.41 5.72 9.71
N GLY A 70 -13.32 5.02 9.03
CA GLY A 70 -14.40 5.62 8.26
C GLY A 70 -14.02 6.12 6.88
N PHE A 71 -12.86 5.70 6.33
CA PHE A 71 -12.50 5.96 4.94
C PHE A 71 -12.96 4.80 4.06
N PRO A 72 -13.50 5.06 2.86
CA PRO A 72 -13.93 4.00 1.96
C PRO A 72 -12.75 3.32 1.28
N LEU A 73 -12.93 2.05 0.90
CA LEU A 73 -12.10 1.41 -0.11
C LEU A 73 -12.56 1.83 -1.50
N LEU A 74 -11.61 2.00 -2.41
CA LEU A 74 -11.90 2.32 -3.80
C LEU A 74 -12.36 1.07 -4.55
N THR A 75 -13.28 1.25 -5.48
CA THR A 75 -14.03 0.18 -6.14
C THR A 75 -13.60 -0.03 -7.60
N LYS A 76 -14.22 -1.00 -8.28
CA LYS A 76 -14.14 -1.13 -9.73
C LYS A 76 -14.50 0.18 -10.44
N ASP A 77 -15.56 0.84 -10.01
CA ASP A 77 -16.06 2.07 -10.65
C ASP A 77 -15.07 3.23 -10.48
N ASP A 78 -14.32 3.25 -9.36
CA ASP A 78 -13.23 4.21 -9.17
C ASP A 78 -12.06 3.93 -10.10
N LEU A 79 -11.69 2.66 -10.31
CA LEU A 79 -10.68 2.27 -11.29
C LEU A 79 -11.06 2.72 -12.70
N TYR A 80 -12.28 2.42 -13.12
CA TYR A 80 -12.78 2.78 -14.45
C TYR A 80 -12.90 4.30 -14.66
N ALA A 81 -13.14 5.03 -13.60
CA ALA A 81 -13.16 6.50 -13.61
C ALA A 81 -11.78 7.15 -13.42
N GLY A 82 -10.70 6.35 -13.37
CA GLY A 82 -9.33 6.85 -13.20
C GLY A 82 -9.04 7.45 -11.82
N ARG A 83 -9.81 7.07 -10.78
CA ARG A 83 -9.63 7.51 -9.39
C ARG A 83 -8.92 6.47 -8.51
N ALA A 84 -8.56 5.33 -9.06
CA ALA A 84 -7.86 4.24 -8.37
C ALA A 84 -6.95 3.49 -9.34
N LEU A 85 -6.10 2.61 -8.80
CA LEU A 85 -5.26 1.69 -9.57
C LEU A 85 -5.50 0.25 -9.14
N SER A 86 -5.21 -0.68 -10.05
CA SER A 86 -5.10 -2.09 -9.71
C SER A 86 -3.81 -2.36 -8.93
N ALA A 87 -3.80 -3.41 -8.13
CA ALA A 87 -2.63 -3.76 -7.31
C ALA A 87 -1.38 -4.15 -8.12
N ASP A 88 -1.54 -4.52 -9.39
CA ASP A 88 -0.47 -4.82 -10.34
C ASP A 88 -0.06 -3.61 -11.18
N PHE A 89 -0.52 -2.41 -10.83
CA PHE A 89 -0.37 -1.13 -11.53
C PHE A 89 -1.03 -1.08 -12.91
N THR A 90 -0.81 -2.07 -13.76
CA THR A 90 -1.17 -2.07 -15.19
C THR A 90 -2.60 -2.51 -15.47
N CYS A 91 -3.27 -3.12 -14.50
CA CYS A 91 -4.61 -3.71 -14.65
C CYS A 91 -4.67 -5.01 -15.48
N GLU A 92 -3.52 -5.57 -15.92
CA GLU A 92 -3.46 -6.84 -16.64
C GLU A 92 -4.05 -8.00 -15.82
N GLY A 93 -3.84 -8.01 -14.51
CA GLY A 93 -4.42 -9.00 -13.60
C GLY A 93 -5.95 -8.93 -13.54
N TRP A 94 -6.57 -7.78 -13.80
CA TRP A 94 -8.02 -7.66 -13.88
C TRP A 94 -8.55 -8.33 -15.14
N HIS A 95 -7.85 -8.25 -16.26
CA HIS A 95 -8.16 -9.02 -17.46
C HIS A 95 -7.96 -10.52 -17.23
N GLY A 96 -6.74 -10.91 -16.85
CA GLY A 96 -6.34 -12.32 -16.80
C GLY A 96 -7.00 -13.13 -15.68
N PHE A 97 -7.05 -12.57 -14.44
CA PHE A 97 -7.54 -13.31 -13.27
C PHE A 97 -8.99 -12.99 -12.90
N LEU A 98 -9.51 -11.82 -13.27
CA LEU A 98 -10.87 -11.42 -12.95
C LEU A 98 -11.82 -11.58 -14.14
N GLY A 99 -11.30 -11.76 -15.35
CA GLY A 99 -12.11 -11.86 -16.57
C GLY A 99 -12.78 -10.54 -16.96
N LEU A 100 -12.27 -9.40 -16.49
CA LEU A 100 -12.81 -8.07 -16.77
C LEU A 100 -12.06 -7.46 -17.95
N ALA A 101 -12.39 -7.94 -19.17
CA ALA A 101 -11.69 -7.56 -20.40
C ALA A 101 -11.85 -6.07 -20.79
N ASP A 102 -12.76 -5.36 -20.17
CA ASP A 102 -13.03 -3.93 -20.36
C ASP A 102 -12.28 -3.04 -19.34
N ALA A 103 -11.52 -3.62 -18.40
CA ALA A 103 -10.76 -2.84 -17.45
C ALA A 103 -9.65 -2.02 -18.15
N PRO A 104 -9.41 -0.75 -17.73
CA PRO A 104 -8.47 0.13 -18.41
C PRO A 104 -7.02 -0.34 -18.19
N ILE A 105 -6.34 -0.75 -19.25
CA ILE A 105 -4.92 -1.10 -19.22
C ILE A 105 -4.08 0.18 -19.25
N LEU A 106 -3.07 0.22 -18.38
CA LEU A 106 -2.07 1.27 -18.31
C LEU A 106 -0.68 0.69 -18.60
N THR A 107 0.16 1.47 -19.25
CA THR A 107 1.59 1.19 -19.20
C THR A 107 2.12 1.46 -17.79
N PRO A 108 3.24 0.85 -17.37
CA PRO A 108 3.82 1.12 -16.05
C PRO A 108 4.08 2.61 -15.81
N GLU A 109 4.59 3.34 -16.80
CA GLU A 109 4.85 4.77 -16.68
C GLU A 109 3.57 5.60 -16.53
N GLU A 110 2.49 5.22 -17.21
CA GLU A 110 1.17 5.85 -17.03
C GLU A 110 0.62 5.59 -15.64
N ALA A 111 0.78 4.38 -15.11
CA ALA A 111 0.41 4.05 -13.74
C ALA A 111 1.19 4.91 -12.73
N GLY A 112 2.49 5.10 -12.93
CA GLY A 112 3.32 5.97 -12.10
C GLY A 112 2.84 7.43 -12.12
N ARG A 113 2.57 7.99 -13.28
CA ARG A 113 1.99 9.34 -13.42
C ARG A 113 0.62 9.44 -12.74
N LYS A 114 -0.19 8.39 -12.85
CA LYS A 114 -1.51 8.32 -12.19
C LYS A 114 -1.37 8.29 -10.67
N ILE A 115 -0.39 7.60 -10.11
CA ILE A 115 -0.11 7.63 -8.66
C ILE A 115 0.21 9.07 -8.23
N ALA A 116 1.09 9.79 -8.96
CA ALA A 116 1.42 11.18 -8.64
C ALA A 116 0.18 12.09 -8.67
N GLU A 117 -0.66 11.96 -9.71
CA GLU A 117 -1.91 12.72 -9.84
C GLU A 117 -2.87 12.45 -8.67
N LEU A 118 -3.08 11.18 -8.33
CA LEU A 118 -4.03 10.79 -7.29
C LEU A 118 -3.50 11.15 -5.90
N ALA A 119 -2.22 10.89 -5.63
CA ALA A 119 -1.59 11.21 -4.36
C ALA A 119 -1.65 12.71 -4.04
N GLY A 120 -1.54 13.57 -5.05
CA GLY A 120 -1.67 15.01 -4.87
C GLY A 120 -3.05 15.53 -4.43
N LYS A 121 -4.06 14.64 -4.34
CA LYS A 121 -5.43 14.98 -3.91
C LYS A 121 -5.68 14.72 -2.43
N TYR A 122 -4.74 14.09 -1.71
CA TYR A 122 -4.91 13.66 -0.33
C TYR A 122 -3.73 14.10 0.53
N ASP A 123 -3.97 14.26 1.82
CA ASP A 123 -2.91 14.51 2.81
C ASP A 123 -2.03 13.26 3.02
N LEU A 124 -2.64 12.06 2.92
CA LEU A 124 -1.93 10.78 2.90
C LEU A 124 -2.53 9.85 1.86
N SER A 125 -1.68 9.38 0.96
CA SER A 125 -2.01 8.30 0.03
C SER A 125 -1.21 7.06 0.36
N PHE A 126 -1.87 5.91 0.30
CA PHE A 126 -1.27 4.60 0.50
C PHE A 126 -1.51 3.74 -0.74
N PHE A 127 -0.52 2.93 -1.15
CA PHE A 127 -0.66 1.94 -2.21
C PHE A 127 0.04 0.65 -1.81
N GLU A 128 -0.62 -0.48 -2.00
CA GLU A 128 -0.08 -1.81 -1.70
C GLU A 128 0.28 -2.54 -3.00
N TYR A 129 1.56 -2.87 -3.18
CA TYR A 129 2.07 -3.71 -4.28
C TYR A 129 2.32 -5.13 -3.80
N TRP A 130 1.25 -5.81 -3.39
CA TRP A 130 1.31 -7.14 -2.76
C TRP A 130 1.63 -8.30 -3.73
N VAL A 131 1.65 -8.06 -5.05
CA VAL A 131 1.95 -9.11 -6.03
C VAL A 131 3.40 -9.63 -5.92
N THR A 132 4.31 -8.83 -5.37
CA THR A 132 5.69 -9.23 -5.08
C THR A 132 5.76 -10.32 -4.02
N ASP A 133 4.97 -10.19 -2.95
CA ASP A 133 4.87 -11.20 -1.89
C ASP A 133 4.38 -12.54 -2.46
N TYR A 134 3.42 -12.51 -3.38
CA TYR A 134 2.93 -13.70 -4.04
C TYR A 134 4.01 -14.40 -4.90
N ALA A 135 4.84 -13.63 -5.62
CA ALA A 135 5.96 -14.18 -6.38
C ALA A 135 7.03 -14.80 -5.47
N GLY A 136 7.34 -14.15 -4.35
CA GLY A 136 8.26 -14.66 -3.34
C GLY A 136 7.79 -16.00 -2.75
N HIS A 137 6.54 -16.09 -2.33
CA HIS A 137 5.94 -17.34 -1.84
C HIS A 137 5.93 -18.46 -2.88
N LYS A 138 5.91 -18.14 -4.18
CA LYS A 138 6.03 -19.09 -5.27
C LYS A 138 7.47 -19.46 -5.62
N GLN A 139 8.45 -18.72 -5.11
CA GLN A 139 9.86 -18.89 -5.44
C GLN A 139 10.12 -18.72 -6.97
N ASP A 140 9.37 -17.83 -7.61
CA ASP A 140 9.39 -17.62 -9.06
C ASP A 140 10.27 -16.43 -9.41
N MET A 141 11.53 -16.73 -9.76
CA MET A 141 12.53 -15.73 -10.14
C MET A 141 12.11 -14.93 -11.38
N ALA A 142 11.51 -15.58 -12.37
CA ALA A 142 11.11 -14.90 -13.60
C ALA A 142 9.99 -13.90 -13.33
N ALA A 143 8.97 -14.29 -12.54
CA ALA A 143 7.92 -13.41 -12.09
C ALA A 143 8.47 -12.27 -11.22
N ALA A 144 9.39 -12.58 -10.28
CA ALA A 144 10.02 -11.58 -9.42
C ALA A 144 10.74 -10.49 -10.24
N CYS A 145 11.59 -10.89 -11.20
CA CYS A 145 12.30 -9.96 -12.08
C CYS A 145 11.32 -9.12 -12.92
N SER A 146 10.27 -9.73 -13.46
CA SER A 146 9.24 -9.02 -14.23
C SER A 146 8.51 -7.97 -13.40
N LEU A 147 8.11 -8.33 -12.17
CA LEU A 147 7.43 -7.42 -11.24
C LEU A 147 8.32 -6.25 -10.82
N LEU A 148 9.60 -6.50 -10.54
CA LEU A 148 10.57 -5.44 -10.22
C LEU A 148 10.82 -4.53 -11.42
N GLY A 149 10.92 -5.09 -12.64
CA GLY A 149 11.03 -4.30 -13.86
C GLY A 149 9.80 -3.43 -14.11
N THR A 150 8.61 -3.95 -13.83
CA THR A 150 7.36 -3.15 -13.88
C THR A 150 7.39 -2.04 -12.84
N PHE A 151 7.79 -2.34 -11.61
CA PHE A 151 7.87 -1.36 -10.53
C PHE A 151 8.89 -0.24 -10.84
N ASP A 152 10.05 -0.58 -11.40
CA ASP A 152 11.07 0.41 -11.80
C ASP A 152 10.51 1.41 -12.82
N ARG A 153 9.78 0.92 -13.83
CA ARG A 153 9.12 1.78 -14.82
C ARG A 153 7.99 2.62 -14.22
N VAL A 154 7.21 2.05 -13.30
CA VAL A 154 6.20 2.81 -12.54
C VAL A 154 6.87 3.93 -11.74
N LEU A 155 7.97 3.62 -11.07
CA LEU A 155 8.73 4.60 -10.31
C LEU A 155 9.26 5.71 -11.22
N GLY A 156 9.77 5.38 -12.40
CA GLY A 156 10.17 6.37 -13.41
C GLY A 156 9.03 7.33 -13.79
N GLY A 157 7.82 6.78 -14.04
CA GLY A 157 6.63 7.59 -14.33
C GLY A 157 6.17 8.45 -13.15
N LEU A 158 6.24 7.90 -11.94
CA LEU A 158 5.90 8.59 -10.70
C LEU A 158 6.86 9.77 -10.45
N LEU A 159 8.15 9.54 -10.50
CA LEU A 159 9.17 10.58 -10.25
C LEU A 159 9.15 11.68 -11.31
N GLY A 160 8.89 11.32 -12.58
CA GLY A 160 8.77 12.30 -13.65
C GLY A 160 7.55 13.24 -13.51
N ALA A 161 6.54 12.85 -12.74
CA ALA A 161 5.33 13.63 -12.52
C ALA A 161 5.21 14.20 -11.09
N TRP A 162 6.08 13.78 -10.16
CA TRP A 162 6.01 14.21 -8.77
C TRP A 162 6.71 15.56 -8.56
N ASP A 163 6.02 16.44 -7.85
CA ASP A 163 6.61 17.70 -7.38
C ASP A 163 7.16 17.50 -5.96
N GLU A 164 8.48 17.42 -5.83
CA GLU A 164 9.17 17.21 -4.55
C GLU A 164 8.91 18.33 -3.52
N GLY A 165 8.47 19.51 -3.97
CA GLY A 165 8.09 20.61 -3.09
C GLY A 165 6.74 20.42 -2.43
N ARG A 166 5.88 19.52 -2.94
CA ARG A 166 4.51 19.31 -2.47
C ARG A 166 4.35 18.16 -1.48
N GLY A 167 5.33 17.28 -1.36
CA GLY A 167 5.19 16.15 -0.46
C GLY A 167 6.37 15.20 -0.47
N LEU A 168 6.22 14.13 0.30
CA LEU A 168 7.22 13.07 0.45
C LEU A 168 6.66 11.74 -0.03
N ILE A 169 7.43 11.03 -0.87
CA ILE A 169 7.17 9.63 -1.20
C ILE A 169 8.02 8.77 -0.28
N LEU A 170 7.38 7.81 0.39
CA LEU A 170 8.02 6.71 1.10
C LEU A 170 7.78 5.41 0.33
N ILE A 171 8.85 4.68 0.02
CA ILE A 171 8.79 3.32 -0.50
C ILE A 171 9.42 2.40 0.54
N THR A 172 8.68 1.41 1.01
CA THR A 172 9.14 0.44 2.00
C THR A 172 8.43 -0.91 1.80
N SER A 173 8.83 -1.91 2.55
CA SER A 173 8.13 -3.19 2.66
C SER A 173 7.74 -3.44 4.12
N ASP A 174 6.74 -4.27 4.35
CA ASP A 174 6.28 -4.69 5.67
C ASP A 174 7.10 -5.86 6.24
N HIS A 175 7.77 -6.63 5.37
CA HIS A 175 8.68 -7.73 5.71
C HIS A 175 9.58 -8.09 4.53
N GLY A 176 10.62 -8.89 4.78
CA GLY A 176 11.43 -9.52 3.75
C GLY A 176 10.71 -10.73 3.16
N ASN A 177 10.93 -10.99 1.88
CA ASN A 177 10.39 -12.13 1.13
C ASN A 177 11.11 -12.31 -0.21
N LEU A 178 11.03 -11.31 -1.11
CA LEU A 178 11.46 -11.42 -2.50
C LEU A 178 12.99 -11.47 -2.66
N GLU A 179 13.74 -10.99 -1.67
CA GLU A 179 15.22 -11.00 -1.68
C GLU A 179 15.82 -12.39 -1.49
N ASP A 180 15.03 -13.38 -1.01
CA ASP A 180 15.47 -14.76 -0.85
C ASP A 180 14.41 -15.74 -1.38
N LEU A 181 14.51 -16.10 -2.64
CA LEU A 181 13.64 -17.07 -3.29
C LEU A 181 14.02 -18.54 -3.01
N SER A 182 14.99 -18.81 -2.14
CA SER A 182 15.28 -20.17 -1.67
C SER A 182 14.23 -20.69 -0.70
N THR A 183 13.47 -19.80 -0.09
CA THR A 183 12.41 -20.11 0.88
C THR A 183 11.05 -19.56 0.43
N ARG A 184 9.96 -20.20 0.89
CA ARG A 184 8.59 -19.70 0.77
C ARG A 184 8.15 -18.86 1.96
N ARG A 185 9.03 -18.63 2.93
CA ARG A 185 8.70 -17.91 4.16
C ARG A 185 9.14 -16.46 4.03
N HIS A 186 8.52 -15.60 4.81
CA HIS A 186 9.07 -14.29 5.06
C HIS A 186 10.44 -14.41 5.75
N THR A 187 11.29 -13.44 5.51
CA THR A 187 12.65 -13.40 6.07
C THR A 187 12.76 -12.28 7.12
N ASP A 188 13.80 -12.36 7.92
CA ASP A 188 14.16 -11.31 8.90
C ASP A 188 15.09 -10.25 8.28
N ALA A 189 15.21 -10.20 6.95
CA ALA A 189 16.03 -9.22 6.26
C ALA A 189 15.52 -7.80 6.50
N ALA A 190 16.44 -6.85 6.55
CA ALA A 190 16.08 -5.44 6.64
C ALA A 190 15.36 -5.01 5.37
N VAL A 191 14.22 -4.34 5.52
CA VAL A 191 13.44 -3.83 4.41
C VAL A 191 13.96 -2.49 3.90
N PRO A 192 13.79 -2.15 2.61
CA PRO A 192 14.19 -0.87 2.08
C PRO A 192 13.38 0.27 2.71
N CYS A 193 14.00 1.45 2.80
CA CYS A 193 13.32 2.70 3.13
C CYS A 193 13.85 3.79 2.21
N LEU A 194 13.12 4.09 1.14
CA LEU A 194 13.46 5.15 0.19
C LEU A 194 12.56 6.35 0.43
N LEU A 195 13.19 7.52 0.56
CA LEU A 195 12.51 8.80 0.77
C LEU A 195 12.81 9.73 -0.41
N ILE A 196 11.75 10.20 -1.07
CA ILE A 196 11.85 11.08 -2.23
C ILE A 196 11.02 12.34 -1.94
N GLY A 197 11.65 13.50 -2.02
CA GLY A 197 11.06 14.79 -1.69
C GLY A 197 12.12 15.80 -1.26
N SER A 198 11.71 16.95 -0.77
CA SER A 198 12.64 18.00 -0.36
C SER A 198 13.62 17.51 0.73
N PRO A 199 14.86 18.04 0.79
CA PRO A 199 15.81 17.67 1.85
C PRO A 199 15.26 17.87 3.26
N GLY A 200 14.48 18.93 3.48
CA GLY A 200 13.84 19.21 4.77
C GLY A 200 12.86 18.10 5.17
N ALA A 201 11.95 17.72 4.28
CA ALA A 201 10.97 16.66 4.52
C ALA A 201 11.64 15.30 4.76
N ARG A 202 12.65 14.94 3.96
CA ARG A 202 13.42 13.71 4.14
C ARG A 202 14.15 13.67 5.49
N ASN A 203 14.81 14.76 5.89
CA ASN A 203 15.48 14.85 7.16
C ASN A 203 14.51 14.77 8.33
N GLU A 204 13.35 15.45 8.25
CA GLU A 204 12.34 15.40 9.31
C GLU A 204 11.76 13.99 9.45
N PHE A 205 11.43 13.34 8.34
CA PHE A 205 10.89 11.98 8.34
C PHE A 205 11.89 10.98 8.97
N SER A 206 13.16 11.05 8.59
CA SER A 206 14.20 10.11 9.04
C SER A 206 14.59 10.27 10.50
N LYS A 207 14.22 11.38 11.16
CA LYS A 207 14.46 11.55 12.59
C LYS A 207 13.83 10.41 13.40
N SER A 208 14.63 9.67 14.13
CA SER A 208 14.17 8.55 14.99
C SER A 208 13.50 7.39 14.22
N LEU A 209 13.80 7.22 12.93
CA LEU A 209 13.35 6.09 12.14
C LEU A 209 14.39 4.96 12.24
N PHE A 210 14.17 4.01 13.14
CA PHE A 210 15.06 2.86 13.36
C PHE A 210 14.47 1.56 12.81
N ASP A 211 13.14 1.47 12.75
CA ASP A 211 12.37 0.33 12.24
C ASP A 211 10.99 0.77 11.74
N LEU A 212 10.18 -0.18 11.27
CA LEU A 212 8.86 0.07 10.72
C LEU A 212 7.90 0.74 11.73
N THR A 213 8.12 0.60 13.04
CA THR A 213 7.26 1.24 14.05
C THR A 213 7.45 2.76 14.11
N GLY A 214 8.55 3.27 13.57
CA GLY A 214 8.84 4.69 13.44
C GLY A 214 8.08 5.40 12.31
N ILE A 215 7.53 4.66 11.33
CA ILE A 215 6.88 5.24 10.13
C ILE A 215 5.65 6.06 10.51
N ALA A 216 4.70 5.52 11.26
CA ALA A 216 3.50 6.25 11.63
C ALA A 216 3.79 7.50 12.48
N PRO A 217 4.68 7.48 13.48
CA PRO A 217 5.15 8.70 14.15
C PRO A 217 5.79 9.72 13.21
N ALA A 218 6.61 9.28 12.24
CA ALA A 218 7.24 10.19 11.27
C ALA A 218 6.19 10.87 10.34
N ILE A 219 5.21 10.12 9.85
CA ILE A 219 4.09 10.67 9.08
C ILE A 219 3.32 11.71 9.90
N ARG A 220 3.05 11.41 11.17
CA ARG A 220 2.34 12.36 12.06
C ARG A 220 3.08 13.67 12.23
N ARG A 221 4.41 13.66 12.35
CA ARG A 221 5.21 14.88 12.44
C ARG A 221 5.09 15.72 11.16
N LEU A 222 5.27 15.10 9.99
CA LEU A 222 5.19 15.81 8.70
C LEU A 222 3.81 16.42 8.39
N ILE A 223 2.74 15.81 8.87
CA ILE A 223 1.38 16.32 8.58
C ILE A 223 0.96 17.41 9.58
N LEU A 224 1.62 17.51 10.73
CA LEU A 224 1.34 18.55 11.73
C LEU A 224 2.09 19.86 11.45
N ASP A 225 3.22 19.77 10.78
CA ASP A 225 4.04 20.93 10.37
C ASP A 225 3.48 21.52 9.05
#